data_c3b75e86f75ddd472ccee8f40f72826e
#
_entry.id   c3b75e86f75ddd472ccee8f40f72826e
#
_cell.length_a   1.000
_cell.length_b   1.000
_cell.length_c   1.000
_cell.angle_alpha   90.00
_cell.angle_beta   90.00
_cell.angle_gamma   90.00
#
_symmetry.space_group_name_H-M   'P 1'
#
loop_
_entity.id
_entity.type
_entity.pdbx_description
1 polymer ?
#
loop_
_entity_poly.entity_id
_entity_poly.type
_entity_poly.pdbx_seq_one_letter_code
_entity_poly.pdbx_strand_id
1 'polypeptide(L)'
;MLTEQLFDFLAASPSCYHAVQTLAERLERSGYAQLREQDAWALTPGGKYFVTRNGSSLLSFRIPQSAPAGFLMAAAHTDSPTFKIKHNPEKKSGPYVQLSTEKYGGMLMGTWFDRPLSVAGRVVTAKDGKLETKLVDVDRDLAVIPSVAIHMNRAANDGFKLMANVDTLPLYGMQEASGSFRSVVAKAAGVQEDEVLGEDLSLYVRTRGTCFGAKNEFILAPRLDDLGCVFGLLEGFLAAKASGSVPVFCAFDNEEVGSETKQGAASSLLSDTLRRIALALGLNEEGYLRMLAQSFLVSADNAHGVHPNHPEYADMTNTPRLNGGVVIKFNANQRYTTDGVSCALFTAVCREAGAPVQGYANRSDMPGGSTLGSIATTKVSVPSVDIGLAQLAMHSCVETAGAEDLDALVKAMTCYYGKTLTRSGEQITF
;
A
#
# COMPACT_ATOMS: atom_id res chain seq x y z
N MET A 1 -19.40 4.47 9.30
CA MET A 1 -18.23 4.39 10.22
C MET A 1 -16.97 4.33 9.35
N LEU A 2 -15.82 4.77 9.86
CA LEU A 2 -14.55 4.79 9.09
C LEU A 2 -14.16 3.38 8.60
N THR A 3 -14.40 2.36 9.42
CA THR A 3 -14.16 0.94 9.06
C THR A 3 -14.95 0.49 7.83
N GLU A 4 -16.22 0.89 7.69
CA GLU A 4 -17.00 0.55 6.49
C GLU A 4 -16.46 1.24 5.23
N GLN A 5 -15.98 2.49 5.39
CA GLN A 5 -15.33 3.21 4.28
C GLN A 5 -14.00 2.54 3.87
N LEU A 6 -13.25 2.01 4.84
CA LEU A 6 -12.08 1.18 4.55
C LEU A 6 -12.49 -0.07 3.76
N PHE A 7 -13.52 -0.80 4.20
CA PHE A 7 -13.98 -1.99 3.48
C PHE A 7 -14.42 -1.69 2.05
N ASP A 8 -15.12 -0.57 1.83
CA ASP A 8 -15.49 -0.12 0.50
C ASP A 8 -14.26 0.25 -0.35
N PHE A 9 -13.26 0.92 0.24
CA PHE A 9 -11.99 1.22 -0.41
C PHE A 9 -11.21 -0.05 -0.80
N LEU A 10 -11.11 -1.02 0.10
CA LEU A 10 -10.44 -2.31 -0.17
C LEU A 10 -11.18 -3.10 -1.26
N ALA A 11 -12.52 -3.11 -1.24
CA ALA A 11 -13.33 -3.77 -2.26
C ALA A 11 -13.14 -3.14 -3.65
N ALA A 12 -13.04 -1.79 -3.71
CA ALA A 12 -12.78 -1.05 -4.95
C ALA A 12 -11.31 -1.12 -5.42
N SER A 13 -10.43 -1.74 -4.64
CA SER A 13 -8.98 -1.77 -4.87
C SER A 13 -8.44 -3.21 -4.98
N PRO A 14 -8.94 -4.06 -5.90
CA PRO A 14 -8.48 -5.46 -6.02
C PRO A 14 -7.04 -5.59 -6.55
N SER A 15 -6.44 -4.54 -7.09
CA SER A 15 -5.04 -4.46 -7.52
C SER A 15 -4.46 -3.07 -7.26
N CYS A 16 -3.14 -2.91 -7.31
CA CYS A 16 -2.46 -1.62 -7.17
C CYS A 16 -2.96 -0.57 -8.18
N TYR A 17 -3.35 -0.98 -9.39
CA TYR A 17 -3.93 -0.09 -10.41
C TYR A 17 -5.30 0.45 -10.01
N HIS A 18 -6.16 -0.42 -9.47
CA HIS A 18 -7.48 -0.02 -8.95
C HIS A 18 -7.34 0.85 -7.70
N ALA A 19 -6.36 0.55 -6.83
CA ALA A 19 -6.08 1.38 -5.67
C ALA A 19 -5.76 2.82 -6.09
N VAL A 20 -4.84 3.01 -7.06
CA VAL A 20 -4.50 4.34 -7.58
C VAL A 20 -5.68 5.02 -8.26
N GLN A 21 -6.50 4.30 -9.03
CA GLN A 21 -7.72 4.88 -9.61
C GLN A 21 -8.68 5.35 -8.52
N THR A 22 -8.94 4.52 -7.50
CA THR A 22 -9.82 4.87 -6.39
C THR A 22 -9.31 6.09 -5.61
N LEU A 23 -7.98 6.17 -5.37
CA LEU A 23 -7.33 7.32 -4.75
C LEU A 23 -7.50 8.59 -5.60
N ALA A 24 -7.25 8.50 -6.91
CA ALA A 24 -7.39 9.62 -7.85
C ALA A 24 -8.84 10.15 -7.88
N GLU A 25 -9.83 9.27 -7.99
CA GLU A 25 -11.25 9.66 -7.95
C GLU A 25 -11.64 10.35 -6.64
N ARG A 26 -11.12 9.88 -5.50
CA ARG A 26 -11.38 10.54 -4.20
C ARG A 26 -10.72 11.91 -4.11
N LEU A 27 -9.51 12.05 -4.63
CA LEU A 27 -8.81 13.33 -4.71
C LEU A 27 -9.54 14.31 -5.63
N GLU A 28 -9.99 13.88 -6.82
CA GLU A 28 -10.76 14.71 -7.76
C GLU A 28 -12.08 15.20 -7.12
N ARG A 29 -12.82 14.31 -6.46
CA ARG A 29 -14.05 14.69 -5.70
C ARG A 29 -13.76 15.69 -4.58
N SER A 30 -12.50 15.71 -4.06
CA SER A 30 -12.03 16.65 -3.04
C SER A 30 -11.42 17.93 -3.63
N GLY A 31 -11.52 18.12 -4.97
CA GLY A 31 -11.08 19.31 -5.68
C GLY A 31 -9.58 19.34 -6.01
N TYR A 32 -8.92 18.18 -6.09
CA TYR A 32 -7.55 18.07 -6.56
C TYR A 32 -7.50 17.93 -8.08
N ALA A 33 -6.59 18.66 -8.73
CA ALA A 33 -6.36 18.56 -10.16
C ALA A 33 -5.21 17.58 -10.46
N GLN A 34 -5.42 16.71 -11.45
CA GLN A 34 -4.35 15.84 -11.92
C GLN A 34 -3.31 16.63 -12.72
N LEU A 35 -2.07 16.45 -12.38
CA LEU A 35 -0.91 16.88 -13.15
C LEU A 35 -0.31 15.70 -13.91
N ARG A 36 0.28 15.98 -15.07
CA ARG A 36 1.00 14.98 -15.85
C ARG A 36 2.50 15.22 -15.78
N GLU A 37 3.29 14.16 -15.72
CA GLU A 37 4.74 14.29 -15.62
C GLU A 37 5.37 14.93 -16.86
N GLN A 38 4.79 14.75 -18.04
CA GLN A 38 5.25 15.32 -19.30
C GLN A 38 4.90 16.80 -19.49
N ASP A 39 3.97 17.36 -18.70
CA ASP A 39 3.51 18.73 -18.85
C ASP A 39 4.29 19.69 -17.94
N ALA A 40 4.33 20.98 -18.30
CA ALA A 40 4.77 22.03 -17.39
C ALA A 40 3.75 22.24 -16.27
N TRP A 41 4.20 22.37 -15.02
CA TRP A 41 3.31 22.57 -13.88
C TRP A 41 3.14 24.06 -13.57
N ALA A 42 1.91 24.54 -13.57
CA ALA A 42 1.53 25.86 -13.10
C ALA A 42 0.81 25.71 -11.75
N LEU A 43 1.54 25.93 -10.65
CA LEU A 43 1.02 25.79 -9.31
C LEU A 43 0.61 27.15 -8.74
N THR A 44 -0.53 27.18 -8.05
CA THR A 44 -1.08 28.40 -7.44
C THR A 44 -1.15 28.29 -5.92
N PRO A 45 -1.03 29.37 -5.16
CA PRO A 45 -1.29 29.36 -3.73
C PRO A 45 -2.68 28.79 -3.42
N GLY A 46 -2.77 27.88 -2.46
CA GLY A 46 -4.00 27.17 -2.13
C GLY A 46 -4.40 26.04 -3.09
N GLY A 47 -3.66 25.86 -4.18
CA GLY A 47 -3.91 24.81 -5.18
C GLY A 47 -3.70 23.42 -4.63
N LYS A 48 -4.48 22.46 -5.15
CA LYS A 48 -4.52 21.05 -4.76
C LYS A 48 -4.23 20.21 -5.99
N TYR A 49 -3.25 19.34 -5.91
CA TYR A 49 -2.76 18.60 -7.07
C TYR A 49 -2.40 17.16 -6.74
N PHE A 50 -2.45 16.30 -7.75
CA PHE A 50 -1.86 14.97 -7.68
C PHE A 50 -1.23 14.57 -9.01
N VAL A 51 -0.28 13.63 -8.97
CA VAL A 51 0.40 13.04 -10.11
C VAL A 51 0.42 11.53 -9.94
N THR A 52 0.32 10.80 -11.05
CA THR A 52 0.42 9.33 -11.06
C THR A 52 1.58 8.87 -11.93
N ARG A 53 2.21 7.75 -11.56
CA ARG A 53 3.22 7.07 -12.38
C ARG A 53 2.84 5.61 -12.56
N ASN A 54 2.94 5.11 -13.79
CA ASN A 54 2.58 3.73 -14.16
C ASN A 54 1.10 3.36 -13.90
N GLY A 55 0.24 4.27 -13.44
CA GLY A 55 -1.10 3.97 -12.98
C GLY A 55 -1.16 3.13 -11.70
N SER A 56 -0.02 2.92 -11.02
CA SER A 56 0.10 2.11 -9.81
C SER A 56 0.74 2.84 -8.63
N SER A 57 1.25 4.06 -8.84
CA SER A 57 1.73 4.96 -7.79
C SER A 57 1.14 6.35 -7.95
N LEU A 58 0.93 7.04 -6.82
CA LEU A 58 0.31 8.36 -6.77
C LEU A 58 0.97 9.23 -5.71
N LEU A 59 1.24 10.49 -6.04
CA LEU A 59 1.61 11.53 -5.09
C LEU A 59 0.58 12.66 -5.16
N SER A 60 0.15 13.16 -4.00
CA SER A 60 -0.78 14.29 -3.90
C SER A 60 -0.25 15.36 -2.96
N PHE A 61 -0.48 16.64 -3.26
CA PHE A 61 0.02 17.74 -2.45
C PHE A 61 -0.89 18.97 -2.52
N ARG A 62 -0.74 19.85 -1.52
CA ARG A 62 -1.41 21.16 -1.47
C ARG A 62 -0.37 22.27 -1.32
N ILE A 63 -0.56 23.36 -2.05
CA ILE A 63 0.29 24.54 -1.94
C ILE A 63 -0.26 25.46 -0.85
N PRO A 64 0.54 25.86 0.15
CA PRO A 64 0.16 26.87 1.13
C PRO A 64 -0.21 28.20 0.51
N GLN A 65 -0.96 29.05 1.23
CA GLN A 65 -1.27 30.41 0.77
C GLN A 65 -0.06 31.35 0.81
N SER A 66 0.89 31.07 1.72
CA SER A 66 2.16 31.79 1.84
C SER A 66 3.34 30.93 1.39
N ALA A 67 4.53 31.52 1.31
CA ALA A 67 5.75 30.79 0.98
C ALA A 67 5.94 29.61 1.97
N PRO A 68 6.09 28.38 1.46
CA PRO A 68 6.17 27.20 2.32
C PRO A 68 7.51 27.10 3.05
N ALA A 69 7.45 26.62 4.30
CA ALA A 69 8.65 26.35 5.11
C ALA A 69 9.41 25.11 4.59
N GLY A 70 8.68 24.01 4.33
CA GLY A 70 9.22 22.71 3.91
C GLY A 70 8.11 21.78 3.47
N PHE A 71 8.42 20.48 3.37
CA PHE A 71 7.47 19.43 3.03
C PHE A 71 7.13 18.56 4.24
N LEU A 72 5.85 18.27 4.46
CA LEU A 72 5.38 17.24 5.38
C LEU A 72 4.85 16.06 4.59
N MET A 73 5.68 15.05 4.45
CA MET A 73 5.41 13.89 3.59
C MET A 73 4.92 12.72 4.43
N ALA A 74 3.97 11.94 3.90
CA ALA A 74 3.72 10.60 4.39
C ALA A 74 3.56 9.63 3.23
N ALA A 75 4.10 8.44 3.39
CA ALA A 75 4.19 7.43 2.34
C ALA A 75 3.72 6.07 2.85
N ALA A 76 3.02 5.34 1.97
CA ALA A 76 2.53 3.98 2.14
C ALA A 76 2.59 3.26 0.77
N HIS A 77 2.19 1.98 0.68
CA HIS A 77 2.23 1.27 -0.60
C HIS A 77 0.89 0.70 -1.06
N THR A 78 0.75 0.54 -2.39
CA THR A 78 -0.50 0.16 -3.06
C THR A 78 -0.57 -1.32 -3.42
N ASP A 79 0.57 -1.99 -3.48
CA ASP A 79 0.71 -3.41 -3.78
C ASP A 79 0.50 -4.28 -2.54
N SER A 80 0.28 -5.55 -2.73
CA SER A 80 0.13 -6.55 -1.68
C SER A 80 0.54 -7.91 -2.23
N PRO A 81 1.00 -8.86 -1.39
CA PRO A 81 1.38 -10.19 -1.85
C PRO A 81 0.24 -10.91 -2.55
N THR A 82 0.53 -11.48 -3.71
CA THR A 82 -0.47 -12.17 -4.53
C THR A 82 0.16 -13.20 -5.46
N PHE A 83 -0.68 -13.90 -6.22
CA PHE A 83 -0.27 -14.69 -7.37
C PHE A 83 -0.50 -13.90 -8.66
N LYS A 84 0.58 -13.52 -9.35
CA LYS A 84 0.50 -12.92 -10.69
C LYS A 84 0.20 -13.98 -11.74
N ILE A 85 -0.69 -13.66 -12.65
CA ILE A 85 -0.99 -14.48 -13.83
C ILE A 85 0.16 -14.33 -14.83
N LYS A 86 0.69 -15.46 -15.34
CA LYS A 86 1.74 -15.45 -16.35
C LYS A 86 1.19 -15.15 -17.73
N HIS A 87 2.04 -14.68 -18.64
CA HIS A 87 1.67 -14.25 -19.98
C HIS A 87 0.89 -15.32 -20.79
N ASN A 88 1.24 -16.60 -20.72
CA ASN A 88 0.48 -17.70 -21.29
C ASN A 88 -0.03 -18.59 -20.16
N PRO A 89 -1.17 -18.25 -19.54
CA PRO A 89 -1.52 -18.83 -18.24
C PRO A 89 -2.17 -20.20 -18.31
N GLU A 90 -2.85 -20.54 -19.40
CA GLU A 90 -3.62 -21.79 -19.45
C GLU A 90 -2.73 -23.02 -19.53
N LYS A 91 -2.93 -23.94 -18.61
CA LYS A 91 -2.25 -25.22 -18.52
C LYS A 91 -3.26 -26.35 -18.45
N LYS A 92 -3.21 -27.28 -19.42
CA LYS A 92 -4.02 -28.50 -19.39
C LYS A 92 -3.50 -29.46 -18.33
N SER A 93 -4.40 -30.03 -17.54
CA SER A 93 -4.10 -31.01 -16.49
C SER A 93 -5.19 -32.08 -16.46
N GLY A 94 -5.01 -33.14 -17.22
CA GLY A 94 -6.05 -34.16 -17.42
C GLY A 94 -7.32 -33.53 -18.02
N PRO A 95 -8.49 -33.71 -17.37
CA PRO A 95 -9.75 -33.13 -17.83
C PRO A 95 -9.90 -31.64 -17.49
N TYR A 96 -8.90 -31.02 -16.83
CA TYR A 96 -8.99 -29.68 -16.28
C TYR A 96 -8.08 -28.69 -17.01
N VAL A 97 -8.43 -27.41 -16.86
CA VAL A 97 -7.57 -26.27 -17.17
C VAL A 97 -7.21 -25.56 -15.88
N GLN A 98 -5.91 -25.36 -15.67
CA GLN A 98 -5.34 -24.57 -14.57
C GLN A 98 -4.76 -23.26 -15.13
N LEU A 99 -4.61 -22.27 -14.26
CA LEU A 99 -3.87 -21.03 -14.58
C LEU A 99 -2.44 -21.12 -14.04
N SER A 100 -1.46 -20.83 -14.88
CA SER A 100 -0.06 -20.71 -14.49
C SER A 100 0.18 -19.36 -13.85
N THR A 101 0.67 -19.39 -12.62
CA THR A 101 0.91 -18.20 -11.80
C THR A 101 2.32 -18.16 -11.26
N GLU A 102 2.74 -17.02 -10.75
CA GLU A 102 3.95 -16.87 -9.96
C GLU A 102 3.69 -16.01 -8.72
N LYS A 103 4.45 -16.27 -7.67
CA LYS A 103 4.37 -15.48 -6.43
C LYS A 103 4.86 -14.06 -6.66
N TYR A 104 4.13 -13.11 -6.11
CA TYR A 104 4.53 -11.72 -5.97
C TYR A 104 4.63 -11.41 -4.47
N GLY A 105 5.81 -11.01 -4.01
CA GLY A 105 6.08 -10.75 -2.60
C GLY A 105 6.22 -12.00 -1.72
N GLY A 106 6.41 -11.75 -0.44
CA GLY A 106 6.51 -12.78 0.60
C GLY A 106 5.15 -13.16 1.16
N MET A 107 4.54 -14.26 0.72
CA MET A 107 3.16 -14.58 1.05
C MET A 107 2.97 -15.87 1.86
N LEU A 108 1.91 -15.94 2.65
CA LEU A 108 1.42 -17.15 3.29
C LEU A 108 0.58 -17.95 2.29
N MET A 109 1.22 -18.77 1.44
CA MET A 109 0.56 -19.50 0.35
C MET A 109 -0.62 -20.35 0.80
N GLY A 110 -0.54 -20.99 1.97
CA GLY A 110 -1.58 -21.89 2.48
C GLY A 110 -2.93 -21.23 2.72
N THR A 111 -2.95 -19.91 2.92
CA THR A 111 -4.20 -19.15 3.16
C THR A 111 -5.03 -18.92 1.90
N TRP A 112 -4.46 -19.15 0.72
CA TRP A 112 -5.12 -18.98 -0.57
C TRP A 112 -5.92 -20.20 -1.03
N PHE A 113 -5.77 -21.35 -0.35
CA PHE A 113 -6.45 -22.58 -0.72
C PHE A 113 -7.93 -22.53 -0.35
N ASP A 114 -8.73 -23.27 -1.13
CA ASP A 114 -10.16 -23.55 -0.92
C ASP A 114 -11.03 -22.27 -0.80
N ARG A 115 -10.59 -21.18 -1.44
CA ARG A 115 -11.31 -19.91 -1.47
C ARG A 115 -11.68 -19.53 -2.89
N PRO A 116 -12.84 -18.87 -3.09
CA PRO A 116 -13.16 -18.25 -4.37
C PRO A 116 -12.14 -17.15 -4.70
N LEU A 117 -11.54 -17.26 -5.88
CA LEU A 117 -10.57 -16.29 -6.40
C LEU A 117 -11.10 -15.65 -7.67
N SER A 118 -10.74 -14.39 -7.88
CA SER A 118 -10.95 -13.67 -9.12
C SER A 118 -9.64 -13.10 -9.66
N VAL A 119 -9.72 -12.39 -10.79
CA VAL A 119 -8.58 -11.78 -11.48
C VAL A 119 -8.84 -10.29 -11.65
N ALA A 120 -7.86 -9.48 -11.27
CA ALA A 120 -7.87 -8.04 -11.48
C ALA A 120 -6.48 -7.55 -11.92
N GLY A 121 -6.45 -6.35 -12.53
CA GLY A 121 -5.23 -5.74 -13.00
C GLY A 121 -5.50 -4.77 -14.14
N ARG A 122 -4.69 -4.85 -15.20
CA ARG A 122 -4.88 -4.04 -16.41
C ARG A 122 -4.54 -4.82 -17.67
N VAL A 123 -5.12 -4.40 -18.78
CA VAL A 123 -4.69 -4.76 -20.14
C VAL A 123 -4.25 -3.51 -20.88
N VAL A 124 -3.37 -3.70 -21.85
CA VAL A 124 -2.94 -2.65 -22.77
C VAL A 124 -3.40 -3.04 -24.17
N THR A 125 -4.17 -2.18 -24.78
CA THR A 125 -4.69 -2.35 -26.15
C THR A 125 -3.96 -1.45 -27.12
N ALA A 126 -3.93 -1.83 -28.40
CA ALA A 126 -3.43 -1.00 -29.49
C ALA A 126 -4.52 -0.80 -30.54
N LYS A 127 -4.78 0.46 -30.86
CA LYS A 127 -5.71 0.84 -31.93
C LYS A 127 -5.24 2.12 -32.59
N ASP A 128 -5.23 2.16 -33.91
CA ASP A 128 -4.87 3.33 -34.72
C ASP A 128 -3.51 3.96 -34.32
N GLY A 129 -2.52 3.12 -34.01
CA GLY A 129 -1.17 3.54 -33.59
C GLY A 129 -1.08 4.12 -32.16
N LYS A 130 -2.14 3.97 -31.36
CA LYS A 130 -2.19 4.40 -29.95
C LYS A 130 -2.25 3.19 -29.04
N LEU A 131 -1.56 3.28 -27.90
CA LEU A 131 -1.69 2.33 -26.80
C LEU A 131 -2.63 2.94 -25.73
N GLU A 132 -3.60 2.15 -25.30
CA GLU A 132 -4.50 2.51 -24.20
C GLU A 132 -4.45 1.44 -23.13
N THR A 133 -4.46 1.88 -21.87
CA THR A 133 -4.55 1.00 -20.71
C THR A 133 -5.99 0.96 -20.20
N LYS A 134 -6.52 -0.25 -20.01
CA LYS A 134 -7.84 -0.47 -19.41
C LYS A 134 -7.71 -1.31 -18.16
N LEU A 135 -8.39 -0.92 -17.09
CA LEU A 135 -8.47 -1.74 -15.89
C LEU A 135 -9.35 -2.97 -16.13
N VAL A 136 -8.99 -4.03 -15.45
CA VAL A 136 -9.70 -5.32 -15.51
C VAL A 136 -10.06 -5.72 -14.09
N ASP A 137 -11.35 -5.94 -13.85
CA ASP A 137 -11.84 -6.70 -12.71
C ASP A 137 -12.89 -7.71 -13.22
N VAL A 138 -12.57 -8.98 -13.13
CA VAL A 138 -13.50 -10.04 -13.56
C VAL A 138 -14.70 -10.12 -12.61
N ASP A 139 -14.51 -9.73 -11.36
CA ASP A 139 -15.51 -9.57 -10.29
C ASP A 139 -16.54 -10.72 -10.20
N ARG A 140 -16.08 -11.94 -10.36
CA ARG A 140 -16.84 -13.16 -10.07
C ARG A 140 -15.93 -14.25 -9.54
N ASP A 141 -16.48 -15.27 -8.91
CA ASP A 141 -15.77 -16.47 -8.51
C ASP A 141 -15.31 -17.19 -9.78
N LEU A 142 -14.01 -17.07 -10.09
CA LEU A 142 -13.43 -17.51 -11.37
C LEU A 142 -12.62 -18.79 -11.22
N ALA A 143 -11.89 -18.92 -10.12
CA ALA A 143 -10.96 -20.01 -9.91
C ALA A 143 -10.84 -20.37 -8.42
N VAL A 144 -10.27 -21.52 -8.13
CA VAL A 144 -9.93 -21.97 -6.78
C VAL A 144 -8.59 -22.73 -6.81
N ILE A 145 -7.79 -22.59 -5.77
CA ILE A 145 -6.63 -23.46 -5.53
C ILE A 145 -7.11 -24.58 -4.61
N PRO A 146 -7.36 -25.80 -5.11
CA PRO A 146 -7.92 -26.86 -4.28
C PRO A 146 -6.85 -27.54 -3.44
N SER A 147 -7.11 -27.73 -2.16
CA SER A 147 -6.30 -28.57 -1.28
C SER A 147 -6.34 -30.04 -1.71
N VAL A 148 -5.22 -30.74 -1.54
CA VAL A 148 -5.23 -32.22 -1.61
C VAL A 148 -5.91 -32.78 -0.39
N ALA A 149 -6.89 -33.68 -0.59
CA ALA A 149 -7.63 -34.29 0.51
C ALA A 149 -6.70 -34.96 1.52
N ILE A 150 -7.02 -34.86 2.80
CA ILE A 150 -6.21 -35.43 3.89
C ILE A 150 -5.94 -36.93 3.70
N HIS A 151 -6.83 -37.66 3.03
CA HIS A 151 -6.65 -39.08 2.73
C HIS A 151 -5.51 -39.38 1.77
N MET A 152 -5.17 -38.40 0.90
CA MET A 152 -4.09 -38.50 -0.08
C MET A 152 -2.80 -37.81 0.40
N ASN A 153 -2.90 -36.86 1.33
CA ASN A 153 -1.77 -36.16 1.94
C ASN A 153 -1.91 -36.17 3.47
N ARG A 154 -1.55 -37.27 4.08
CA ARG A 154 -1.69 -37.46 5.53
C ARG A 154 -0.76 -36.58 6.35
N ALA A 155 0.34 -36.11 5.75
CA ALA A 155 1.29 -35.19 6.37
C ALA A 155 0.89 -33.70 6.25
N ALA A 156 -0.28 -33.40 5.74
CA ALA A 156 -0.72 -32.00 5.51
C ALA A 156 -0.63 -31.14 6.78
N ASN A 157 -0.89 -31.71 7.95
CA ASN A 157 -0.83 -31.01 9.25
C ASN A 157 0.54 -31.11 9.95
N ASP A 158 1.50 -31.82 9.38
CA ASP A 158 2.82 -32.09 9.99
C ASP A 158 3.93 -31.22 9.38
N GLY A 159 3.58 -30.09 8.71
CA GLY A 159 4.53 -29.17 8.10
C GLY A 159 4.81 -29.44 6.62
N PHE A 160 3.80 -29.76 5.84
CA PHE A 160 3.92 -29.97 4.38
C PHE A 160 4.47 -28.72 3.67
N LYS A 161 5.56 -28.88 2.90
CA LYS A 161 6.20 -27.81 2.14
C LYS A 161 5.49 -27.62 0.81
N LEU A 162 4.82 -26.49 0.63
CA LEU A 162 4.15 -26.10 -0.62
C LEU A 162 5.16 -25.73 -1.71
N MET A 163 4.95 -26.24 -2.90
CA MET A 163 5.68 -25.90 -4.13
C MET A 163 4.79 -25.02 -5.02
N ALA A 164 5.14 -23.76 -5.20
CA ALA A 164 4.29 -22.78 -5.90
C ALA A 164 3.91 -23.18 -7.33
N ASN A 165 4.81 -23.84 -8.06
CA ASN A 165 4.56 -24.28 -9.45
C ASN A 165 3.78 -25.60 -9.58
N VAL A 166 3.42 -26.24 -8.47
CA VAL A 166 2.69 -27.50 -8.44
C VAL A 166 1.41 -27.37 -7.63
N ASP A 167 1.54 -26.90 -6.36
CA ASP A 167 0.43 -26.97 -5.39
C ASP A 167 -0.51 -25.76 -5.49
N THR A 168 -0.04 -24.61 -6.04
CA THR A 168 -0.80 -23.35 -6.00
C THR A 168 -1.34 -22.92 -7.36
N LEU A 169 -1.46 -23.84 -8.33
CA LEU A 169 -2.05 -23.53 -9.62
C LEU A 169 -3.58 -23.56 -9.54
N PRO A 170 -4.26 -22.41 -9.79
CA PRO A 170 -5.71 -22.35 -9.68
C PRO A 170 -6.42 -23.23 -10.71
N LEU A 171 -7.39 -23.99 -10.27
CA LEU A 171 -8.35 -24.67 -11.14
C LEU A 171 -9.26 -23.61 -11.74
N TYR A 172 -9.24 -23.52 -13.08
CA TYR A 172 -9.98 -22.52 -13.84
C TYR A 172 -11.23 -23.10 -14.52
N GLY A 173 -11.15 -24.32 -15.03
CA GLY A 173 -12.29 -24.92 -15.71
C GLY A 173 -12.07 -26.35 -16.15
N MET A 174 -13.08 -26.90 -16.82
CA MET A 174 -12.97 -28.18 -17.56
C MET A 174 -12.23 -27.96 -18.87
N GLN A 175 -11.87 -29.03 -19.58
CA GLN A 175 -11.08 -28.98 -20.82
C GLN A 175 -11.73 -28.11 -21.89
N GLU A 176 -13.06 -28.00 -21.93
CA GLU A 176 -13.82 -27.15 -22.84
C GLU A 176 -13.59 -25.64 -22.62
N ALA A 177 -13.11 -25.27 -21.45
CA ALA A 177 -12.72 -23.88 -21.15
C ALA A 177 -11.34 -23.50 -21.72
N SER A 178 -10.60 -24.44 -22.32
CA SER A 178 -9.28 -24.16 -22.88
C SER A 178 -9.35 -23.08 -23.98
N GLY A 179 -8.49 -22.07 -23.89
CA GLY A 179 -8.45 -20.94 -24.81
C GLY A 179 -9.39 -19.79 -24.44
N SER A 180 -10.16 -19.89 -23.33
CA SER A 180 -11.16 -18.88 -22.99
C SER A 180 -10.67 -17.78 -22.05
N PHE A 181 -9.54 -17.94 -21.37
CA PHE A 181 -9.10 -16.99 -20.34
C PHE A 181 -8.91 -15.59 -20.90
N ARG A 182 -8.26 -15.45 -22.05
CA ARG A 182 -8.04 -14.15 -22.69
C ARG A 182 -9.37 -13.46 -23.05
N SER A 183 -10.35 -14.22 -23.54
CA SER A 183 -11.68 -13.72 -23.84
C SER A 183 -12.42 -13.24 -22.58
N VAL A 184 -12.29 -13.97 -21.46
CA VAL A 184 -12.85 -13.56 -20.15
C VAL A 184 -12.25 -12.22 -19.70
N VAL A 185 -10.92 -12.07 -19.81
CA VAL A 185 -10.19 -10.85 -19.46
C VAL A 185 -10.59 -9.67 -20.36
N ALA A 186 -10.61 -9.87 -21.68
CA ALA A 186 -10.99 -8.85 -22.66
C ALA A 186 -12.42 -8.36 -22.43
N LYS A 187 -13.36 -9.30 -22.18
CA LYS A 187 -14.75 -8.97 -21.86
C LYS A 187 -14.84 -8.13 -20.57
N ALA A 188 -14.09 -8.48 -19.53
CA ALA A 188 -14.07 -7.71 -18.27
C ALA A 188 -13.50 -6.29 -18.46
N ALA A 189 -12.52 -6.14 -19.38
CA ALA A 189 -11.94 -4.85 -19.76
C ALA A 189 -12.82 -4.03 -20.72
N GLY A 190 -13.88 -4.63 -21.29
CA GLY A 190 -14.72 -3.99 -22.29
C GLY A 190 -14.02 -3.76 -23.63
N VAL A 191 -13.09 -4.66 -24.03
CA VAL A 191 -12.29 -4.59 -25.26
C VAL A 191 -12.43 -5.87 -26.09
N GLN A 192 -11.99 -5.82 -27.36
CA GLN A 192 -11.89 -7.03 -28.17
C GLN A 192 -10.63 -7.81 -27.80
N GLU A 193 -10.68 -9.13 -27.89
CA GLU A 193 -9.59 -10.01 -27.50
C GLU A 193 -8.32 -9.79 -28.35
N ASP A 194 -8.47 -9.54 -29.63
CA ASP A 194 -7.38 -9.30 -30.59
C ASP A 194 -6.74 -7.91 -30.43
N GLU A 195 -7.41 -6.95 -29.78
CA GLU A 195 -6.84 -5.64 -29.43
C GLU A 195 -5.86 -5.71 -28.26
N VAL A 196 -5.92 -6.76 -27.41
CA VAL A 196 -5.07 -6.88 -26.21
C VAL A 196 -3.65 -7.29 -26.61
N LEU A 197 -2.67 -6.43 -26.35
CA LEU A 197 -1.25 -6.67 -26.62
C LEU A 197 -0.40 -6.92 -25.38
N GLY A 198 -0.87 -6.48 -24.22
CA GLY A 198 -0.17 -6.65 -22.94
C GLY A 198 -1.13 -6.75 -21.78
N GLU A 199 -0.66 -7.36 -20.69
CA GLU A 199 -1.47 -7.56 -19.51
C GLU A 199 -0.62 -7.60 -18.23
N ASP A 200 -1.13 -7.02 -17.17
CA ASP A 200 -0.60 -7.14 -15.81
C ASP A 200 -1.75 -7.57 -14.90
N LEU A 201 -1.90 -8.88 -14.70
CA LEU A 201 -3.03 -9.47 -14.00
C LEU A 201 -2.58 -10.22 -12.74
N SER A 202 -3.41 -10.17 -11.70
CA SER A 202 -3.19 -10.87 -10.44
C SER A 202 -4.47 -11.54 -9.94
N LEU A 203 -4.32 -12.62 -9.20
CA LEU A 203 -5.41 -13.19 -8.43
C LEU A 203 -5.74 -12.28 -7.26
N TYR A 204 -6.99 -12.28 -6.83
CA TYR A 204 -7.38 -11.68 -5.56
C TYR A 204 -8.53 -12.46 -4.90
N VAL A 205 -8.61 -12.33 -3.59
CA VAL A 205 -9.72 -12.90 -2.80
C VAL A 205 -10.86 -11.89 -2.76
N ARG A 206 -12.06 -12.33 -3.15
CA ARG A 206 -13.26 -11.49 -3.21
C ARG A 206 -13.94 -11.25 -1.85
N THR A 207 -13.40 -11.82 -0.80
CA THR A 207 -13.96 -11.61 0.54
C THR A 207 -13.97 -10.12 0.90
N ARG A 208 -15.15 -9.57 1.15
CA ARG A 208 -15.28 -8.23 1.73
C ARG A 208 -14.78 -8.23 3.17
N GLY A 209 -14.22 -7.10 3.61
CA GLY A 209 -13.86 -6.91 5.00
C GLY A 209 -15.05 -7.06 5.95
N THR A 210 -14.81 -7.55 7.15
CA THR A 210 -15.81 -7.75 8.18
C THR A 210 -15.27 -7.42 9.57
N CYS A 211 -16.14 -6.95 10.46
CA CYS A 211 -15.83 -6.85 11.89
C CYS A 211 -16.17 -8.15 12.58
N PHE A 212 -15.39 -8.52 13.58
CA PHE A 212 -15.61 -9.69 14.41
C PHE A 212 -15.09 -9.50 15.85
N GLY A 213 -15.32 -10.49 16.70
CA GLY A 213 -15.01 -10.43 18.13
C GLY A 213 -16.29 -10.25 18.96
N ALA A 214 -16.19 -10.42 20.27
CA ALA A 214 -17.34 -10.33 21.17
C ALA A 214 -18.05 -8.98 21.15
N LYS A 215 -17.31 -7.91 20.79
CA LYS A 215 -17.79 -6.51 20.69
C LYS A 215 -17.43 -5.87 19.35
N ASN A 216 -17.11 -6.67 18.32
CA ASN A 216 -16.61 -6.22 17.02
C ASN A 216 -15.28 -5.43 17.12
N GLU A 217 -14.39 -5.87 18.03
CA GLU A 217 -13.11 -5.21 18.30
C GLU A 217 -12.08 -5.36 17.18
N PHE A 218 -12.29 -6.32 16.28
CA PHE A 218 -11.34 -6.69 15.24
C PHE A 218 -11.93 -6.53 13.85
N ILE A 219 -11.08 -6.31 12.89
CA ILE A 219 -11.42 -6.38 11.47
C ILE A 219 -10.64 -7.53 10.81
N LEU A 220 -11.29 -8.18 9.84
CA LEU A 220 -10.70 -9.16 8.95
C LEU A 220 -10.94 -8.71 7.52
N ALA A 221 -9.88 -8.44 6.78
CA ALA A 221 -9.99 -7.98 5.39
C ALA A 221 -8.74 -8.37 4.57
N PRO A 222 -8.87 -8.50 3.24
CA PRO A 222 -7.71 -8.67 2.37
C PRO A 222 -6.97 -7.33 2.20
N ARG A 223 -5.64 -7.40 1.98
CA ARG A 223 -4.80 -6.25 1.61
C ARG A 223 -4.81 -5.10 2.65
N LEU A 224 -4.98 -5.42 3.93
CA LEU A 224 -4.78 -4.43 5.00
C LEU A 224 -3.34 -3.92 4.97
N ASP A 225 -2.40 -4.79 4.68
CA ASP A 225 -1.04 -4.46 4.30
C ASP A 225 -0.97 -4.19 2.78
N ASP A 226 -0.81 -2.94 2.34
CA ASP A 226 -0.72 -1.73 3.20
C ASP A 226 -1.82 -0.71 2.85
N LEU A 227 -2.90 -1.19 2.18
CA LEU A 227 -4.04 -0.34 1.82
C LEU A 227 -4.77 0.24 3.06
N GLY A 228 -4.59 -0.37 4.23
CA GLY A 228 -5.07 0.19 5.50
C GLY A 228 -4.34 1.48 5.85
N CYS A 229 -3.00 1.52 5.77
CA CYS A 229 -2.22 2.73 5.96
C CYS A 229 -2.47 3.74 4.83
N VAL A 230 -2.50 3.31 3.56
CA VAL A 230 -2.84 4.19 2.42
C VAL A 230 -4.16 4.94 2.67
N PHE A 231 -5.21 4.21 3.08
CA PHE A 231 -6.50 4.80 3.40
C PHE A 231 -6.41 5.78 4.57
N GLY A 232 -5.77 5.38 5.68
CA GLY A 232 -5.63 6.22 6.86
C GLY A 232 -4.82 7.50 6.61
N LEU A 233 -3.74 7.41 5.83
CA LEU A 233 -2.94 8.56 5.40
C LEU A 233 -3.76 9.52 4.52
N LEU A 234 -4.53 9.00 3.56
CA LEU A 234 -5.37 9.82 2.68
C LEU A 234 -6.46 10.53 3.47
N GLU A 235 -7.17 9.84 4.38
CA GLU A 235 -8.21 10.46 5.22
C GLU A 235 -7.63 11.59 6.08
N GLY A 236 -6.49 11.34 6.73
CA GLY A 236 -5.78 12.37 7.49
C GLY A 236 -5.32 13.55 6.62
N PHE A 237 -4.82 13.27 5.41
CA PHE A 237 -4.42 14.28 4.45
C PHE A 237 -5.60 15.16 3.99
N LEU A 238 -6.74 14.56 3.69
CA LEU A 238 -7.94 15.30 3.25
C LEU A 238 -8.57 16.11 4.38
N ALA A 239 -8.56 15.59 5.61
CA ALA A 239 -9.13 16.25 6.79
C ALA A 239 -8.26 17.38 7.35
N ALA A 240 -6.96 17.37 7.07
CA ALA A 240 -6.01 18.33 7.63
C ALA A 240 -6.26 19.76 7.17
N LYS A 241 -6.15 20.71 8.10
CA LYS A 241 -6.21 22.14 7.80
C LYS A 241 -5.00 22.62 7.01
N ALA A 242 -5.11 23.75 6.37
CA ALA A 242 -3.99 24.41 5.71
C ALA A 242 -2.91 24.77 6.74
N SER A 243 -1.64 24.58 6.35
CA SER A 243 -0.46 24.89 7.17
C SER A 243 0.57 25.69 6.35
N GLY A 244 1.66 26.09 6.99
CA GLY A 244 2.80 26.74 6.33
C GLY A 244 3.79 25.76 5.70
N SER A 245 3.56 24.44 5.77
CA SER A 245 4.35 23.44 5.04
C SER A 245 3.52 22.88 3.87
N VAL A 246 4.18 22.32 2.86
CA VAL A 246 3.52 21.58 1.77
C VAL A 246 3.22 20.15 2.27
N PRO A 247 1.97 19.78 2.55
CA PRO A 247 1.65 18.41 2.87
C PRO A 247 1.71 17.56 1.59
N VAL A 248 2.34 16.39 1.66
CA VAL A 248 2.50 15.45 0.53
C VAL A 248 2.08 14.04 0.98
N PHE A 249 1.06 13.51 0.33
CA PHE A 249 0.63 12.12 0.45
C PHE A 249 1.26 11.30 -0.68
N CYS A 250 1.87 10.16 -0.35
CA CYS A 250 2.53 9.28 -1.31
C CYS A 250 1.98 7.85 -1.17
N ALA A 251 1.62 7.23 -2.28
CA ALA A 251 1.27 5.83 -2.38
C ALA A 251 2.15 5.20 -3.47
N PHE A 252 3.12 4.37 -3.08
CA PHE A 252 4.09 3.72 -3.98
C PHE A 252 3.67 2.31 -4.32
N ASP A 253 4.18 1.78 -5.44
CA ASP A 253 4.02 0.40 -5.86
C ASP A 253 5.31 -0.39 -5.63
N ASN A 254 5.20 -1.73 -5.64
CA ASN A 254 6.31 -2.68 -5.57
C ASN A 254 7.12 -2.68 -4.27
N GLU A 255 6.53 -2.27 -3.16
CA GLU A 255 7.17 -2.42 -1.84
C GLU A 255 7.49 -3.89 -1.57
N GLU A 256 6.56 -4.77 -1.79
CA GLU A 256 6.59 -6.21 -1.53
C GLU A 256 7.68 -6.99 -2.30
N VAL A 257 8.30 -6.32 -3.27
CA VAL A 257 9.40 -6.86 -4.08
C VAL A 257 10.63 -5.95 -4.09
N GLY A 258 10.74 -5.05 -3.09
CA GLY A 258 11.95 -4.28 -2.80
C GLY A 258 11.96 -2.85 -3.34
N SER A 259 10.85 -2.31 -3.82
CA SER A 259 10.70 -0.88 -4.25
C SER A 259 11.61 -0.42 -5.39
N GLU A 260 12.45 -1.26 -5.99
CA GLU A 260 13.47 -0.91 -7.00
C GLU A 260 12.90 -0.87 -8.43
N THR A 261 11.78 -0.18 -8.63
CA THR A 261 11.13 0.00 -9.94
C THR A 261 10.95 1.48 -10.24
N LYS A 262 10.57 1.83 -11.49
CA LYS A 262 10.30 3.23 -11.89
C LYS A 262 9.16 3.89 -11.10
N GLN A 263 8.29 3.11 -10.47
CA GLN A 263 7.14 3.55 -9.66
C GLN A 263 7.27 3.23 -8.17
N GLY A 264 8.31 2.51 -7.73
CA GLY A 264 8.57 2.21 -6.33
C GLY A 264 9.20 3.38 -5.57
N ALA A 265 9.34 3.22 -4.26
CA ALA A 265 9.95 4.24 -3.38
C ALA A 265 11.42 4.53 -3.70
N ALA A 266 12.14 3.60 -4.34
CA ALA A 266 13.50 3.80 -4.85
C ALA A 266 13.58 4.63 -6.14
N SER A 267 12.44 4.95 -6.77
CA SER A 267 12.40 5.75 -8.00
C SER A 267 12.67 7.23 -7.73
N SER A 268 12.77 8.00 -8.81
CA SER A 268 12.86 9.46 -8.73
C SER A 268 11.51 10.16 -8.52
N LEU A 269 10.39 9.41 -8.44
CA LEU A 269 9.04 9.99 -8.41
C LEU A 269 8.88 11.04 -7.30
N LEU A 270 9.32 10.72 -6.07
CA LEU A 270 9.23 11.64 -4.94
C LEU A 270 10.16 12.86 -5.16
N SER A 271 11.45 12.63 -5.37
CA SER A 271 12.44 13.69 -5.52
C SER A 271 12.12 14.63 -6.68
N ASP A 272 11.69 14.09 -7.83
CA ASP A 272 11.30 14.90 -9.00
C ASP A 272 10.07 15.75 -8.69
N THR A 273 9.06 15.16 -8.02
CA THR A 273 7.84 15.88 -7.63
C THR A 273 8.16 17.04 -6.69
N LEU A 274 8.93 16.81 -5.62
CA LEU A 274 9.30 17.85 -4.66
C LEU A 274 10.11 18.98 -5.31
N ARG A 275 11.08 18.63 -6.18
CA ARG A 275 11.87 19.61 -6.92
C ARG A 275 11.00 20.43 -7.86
N ARG A 276 10.08 19.80 -8.60
CA ARG A 276 9.14 20.49 -9.50
C ARG A 276 8.21 21.43 -8.74
N ILE A 277 7.74 21.04 -7.54
CA ILE A 277 6.97 21.94 -6.68
C ILE A 277 7.79 23.19 -6.35
N ALA A 278 9.02 23.04 -5.87
CA ALA A 278 9.88 24.16 -5.51
C ALA A 278 10.16 25.09 -6.71
N LEU A 279 10.49 24.52 -7.87
CA LEU A 279 10.74 25.28 -9.11
C LEU A 279 9.48 26.01 -9.59
N ALA A 280 8.31 25.38 -9.56
CA ALA A 280 7.04 26.01 -9.94
C ALA A 280 6.62 27.13 -8.98
N LEU A 281 7.11 27.12 -7.74
CA LEU A 281 6.96 28.20 -6.76
C LEU A 281 8.02 29.32 -6.92
N GLY A 282 8.85 29.25 -7.95
CA GLY A 282 9.88 30.24 -8.24
C GLY A 282 11.17 30.11 -7.42
N LEU A 283 11.37 28.99 -6.74
CA LEU A 283 12.61 28.70 -6.02
C LEU A 283 13.67 28.16 -6.98
N ASN A 284 14.92 28.45 -6.71
CA ASN A 284 16.07 27.81 -7.35
C ASN A 284 16.49 26.54 -6.60
N GLU A 285 17.55 25.87 -7.02
CA GLU A 285 18.07 24.66 -6.39
C GLU A 285 18.42 24.87 -4.90
N GLU A 286 19.06 25.99 -4.54
CA GLU A 286 19.36 26.34 -3.15
C GLU A 286 18.08 26.48 -2.32
N GLY A 287 17.05 27.14 -2.87
CA GLY A 287 15.74 27.23 -2.22
C GLY A 287 15.08 25.87 -2.01
N TYR A 288 15.18 24.95 -2.98
CA TYR A 288 14.72 23.57 -2.86
C TYR A 288 15.44 22.82 -1.74
N LEU A 289 16.77 22.88 -1.70
CA LEU A 289 17.57 22.19 -0.67
C LEU A 289 17.26 22.73 0.74
N ARG A 290 17.03 24.03 0.87
CA ARG A 290 16.59 24.65 2.13
C ARG A 290 15.21 24.18 2.54
N MET A 291 14.26 24.01 1.61
CA MET A 291 12.95 23.42 1.91
C MET A 291 13.08 21.96 2.37
N LEU A 292 13.95 21.17 1.75
CA LEU A 292 14.21 19.80 2.19
C LEU A 292 14.77 19.75 3.61
N ALA A 293 15.67 20.65 3.98
CA ALA A 293 16.23 20.73 5.33
C ALA A 293 15.15 21.04 6.40
N GLN A 294 14.02 21.59 6.00
CA GLN A 294 12.85 21.90 6.85
C GLN A 294 11.74 20.83 6.74
N SER A 295 12.04 19.67 6.14
CA SER A 295 11.04 18.66 5.81
C SER A 295 11.10 17.46 6.74
N PHE A 296 10.02 16.66 6.71
CA PHE A 296 9.90 15.43 7.49
C PHE A 296 9.09 14.39 6.72
N LEU A 297 9.43 13.11 6.89
CA LEU A 297 8.75 11.98 6.26
C LEU A 297 8.17 11.03 7.33
N VAL A 298 6.91 10.68 7.19
CA VAL A 298 6.29 9.53 7.87
C VAL A 298 6.23 8.39 6.87
N SER A 299 6.89 7.28 7.16
CA SER A 299 6.76 6.03 6.41
C SER A 299 5.76 5.15 7.14
N ALA A 300 4.62 4.89 6.53
CA ALA A 300 3.56 4.09 7.12
C ALA A 300 3.47 2.76 6.40
N ASP A 301 3.55 1.68 7.17
CA ASP A 301 3.50 0.31 6.74
C ASP A 301 3.18 -0.55 7.97
N ASN A 302 2.29 -1.52 7.86
CA ASN A 302 1.74 -2.21 9.03
C ASN A 302 2.82 -2.88 9.90
N ALA A 303 2.50 -3.12 11.16
CA ALA A 303 3.40 -3.69 12.15
C ALA A 303 2.87 -5.02 12.68
N HIS A 304 3.77 -5.92 13.08
CA HIS A 304 3.36 -7.18 13.70
C HIS A 304 2.79 -6.95 15.09
N GLY A 305 1.51 -7.31 15.30
CA GLY A 305 0.90 -7.41 16.61
C GLY A 305 1.34 -8.67 17.35
N VAL A 306 1.29 -8.67 18.69
CA VAL A 306 1.53 -9.88 19.47
C VAL A 306 0.55 -10.98 19.07
N HIS A 307 1.08 -12.16 18.69
CA HIS A 307 0.27 -13.27 18.26
C HIS A 307 -0.29 -14.02 19.47
N PRO A 308 -1.61 -14.23 19.59
CA PRO A 308 -2.22 -14.82 20.80
C PRO A 308 -1.77 -16.26 21.08
N ASN A 309 -1.45 -17.03 20.03
CA ASN A 309 -0.99 -18.41 20.17
C ASN A 309 0.55 -18.54 20.20
N HIS A 310 1.29 -17.48 19.84
CA HIS A 310 2.74 -17.47 19.73
C HIS A 310 3.34 -16.15 20.24
N PRO A 311 3.07 -15.79 21.51
CA PRO A 311 3.62 -14.55 22.07
C PRO A 311 5.15 -14.55 22.13
N GLU A 312 5.78 -15.71 22.11
CA GLU A 312 7.23 -15.90 22.14
C GLU A 312 7.94 -15.38 20.87
N TYR A 313 7.22 -15.09 19.77
CA TYR A 313 7.82 -14.50 18.57
C TYR A 313 7.96 -12.97 18.67
N ALA A 314 7.28 -12.34 19.63
CA ALA A 314 7.41 -10.93 19.87
C ALA A 314 8.58 -10.60 20.82
N ASP A 315 9.07 -9.34 20.76
CA ASP A 315 9.96 -8.82 21.80
C ASP A 315 9.24 -8.73 23.14
N MET A 316 9.96 -8.91 24.25
CA MET A 316 9.33 -8.98 25.58
C MET A 316 8.75 -7.64 26.07
N THR A 317 9.25 -6.51 25.58
CA THR A 317 8.92 -5.17 26.08
C THR A 317 8.41 -4.21 25.03
N ASN A 318 8.64 -4.52 23.72
CA ASN A 318 8.24 -3.68 22.60
C ASN A 318 7.22 -4.42 21.72
N THR A 319 6.09 -4.78 22.32
CA THR A 319 5.09 -5.68 21.78
C THR A 319 3.77 -4.95 21.56
N PRO A 320 3.48 -4.48 20.34
CA PRO A 320 2.21 -3.84 20.06
C PRO A 320 1.05 -4.84 20.08
N ARG A 321 -0.08 -4.34 20.50
CA ARG A 321 -1.35 -5.07 20.49
C ARG A 321 -2.34 -4.41 19.53
N LEU A 322 -3.30 -5.18 19.03
CA LEU A 322 -4.45 -4.65 18.30
C LEU A 322 -5.25 -3.70 19.22
N ASN A 323 -5.80 -2.62 18.65
CA ASN A 323 -6.51 -1.56 19.36
C ASN A 323 -5.65 -0.82 20.40
N GLY A 324 -4.35 -0.76 20.16
CA GLY A 324 -3.42 0.01 21.00
C GLY A 324 -2.98 1.32 20.37
N GLY A 325 -3.51 1.66 19.21
CA GLY A 325 -3.17 2.89 18.46
C GLY A 325 -2.01 2.71 17.50
N VAL A 326 -1.44 3.83 17.05
CA VAL A 326 -0.37 3.86 16.07
C VAL A 326 0.91 3.24 16.65
N VAL A 327 1.59 2.41 15.87
CA VAL A 327 2.85 1.77 16.24
C VAL A 327 4.01 2.55 15.65
N ILE A 328 4.99 2.94 16.47
CA ILE A 328 6.29 3.47 16.02
C ILE A 328 7.28 2.31 15.98
N LYS A 329 7.93 2.09 14.82
CA LYS A 329 8.81 0.95 14.59
C LYS A 329 10.28 1.36 14.75
N PHE A 330 11.06 0.55 15.49
CA PHE A 330 12.49 0.76 15.76
C PHE A 330 13.31 -0.43 15.27
N ASN A 331 14.47 -0.15 14.69
CA ASN A 331 15.43 -1.19 14.31
C ASN A 331 16.87 -0.66 14.39
N ALA A 332 17.72 -1.33 15.17
CA ALA A 332 19.13 -0.94 15.34
C ALA A 332 19.94 -1.00 14.03
N ASN A 333 19.54 -1.86 13.07
CA ASN A 333 20.18 -1.98 11.76
C ASN A 333 19.58 -1.03 10.70
N GLN A 334 18.79 -0.04 11.13
CA GLN A 334 18.17 0.98 10.27
C GLN A 334 17.28 0.39 9.14
N ARG A 335 16.67 -0.77 9.41
CA ARG A 335 15.60 -1.32 8.57
C ARG A 335 14.34 -0.47 8.64
N TYR A 336 14.16 0.21 9.77
CA TYR A 336 13.23 1.30 10.02
C TYR A 336 14.04 2.56 10.29
N THR A 337 13.61 3.69 9.76
CA THR A 337 14.36 4.97 9.79
C THR A 337 14.21 5.74 11.11
N THR A 338 13.36 5.27 12.00
CA THR A 338 13.07 5.93 13.27
C THR A 338 14.32 6.11 14.12
N ASP A 339 14.54 7.34 14.55
CA ASP A 339 15.51 7.73 15.59
C ASP A 339 14.83 8.43 16.77
N GLY A 340 15.61 8.85 17.77
CA GLY A 340 15.08 9.51 18.95
C GLY A 340 14.36 10.83 18.67
N VAL A 341 14.83 11.58 17.66
CA VAL A 341 14.26 12.89 17.30
C VAL A 341 12.94 12.70 16.56
N SER A 342 12.93 11.83 15.55
CA SER A 342 11.74 11.55 14.75
C SER A 342 10.64 10.86 15.57
N CYS A 343 11.02 9.96 16.48
CA CYS A 343 10.10 9.37 17.45
C CYS A 343 9.48 10.44 18.37
N ALA A 344 10.29 11.33 18.93
CA ALA A 344 9.81 12.38 19.82
C ALA A 344 8.82 13.33 19.11
N LEU A 345 9.15 13.74 17.89
CA LEU A 345 8.28 14.61 17.08
C LEU A 345 6.93 13.93 16.81
N PHE A 346 6.94 12.70 16.30
CA PHE A 346 5.69 12.02 15.96
C PHE A 346 4.87 11.65 17.21
N THR A 347 5.52 11.28 18.32
CA THR A 347 4.85 11.06 19.61
C THR A 347 4.16 12.33 20.10
N ALA A 348 4.79 13.51 19.94
CA ALA A 348 4.18 14.78 20.32
C ALA A 348 2.95 15.10 19.44
N VAL A 349 3.02 14.83 18.13
CA VAL A 349 1.87 14.93 17.22
C VAL A 349 0.73 14.02 17.66
N CYS A 350 1.01 12.76 17.97
CA CYS A 350 0.00 11.82 18.46
C CYS A 350 -0.66 12.28 19.77
N ARG A 351 0.13 12.79 20.71
CA ARG A 351 -0.40 13.34 21.98
C ARG A 351 -1.35 14.51 21.74
N GLU A 352 -0.98 15.43 20.87
CA GLU A 352 -1.84 16.58 20.53
C GLU A 352 -3.12 16.13 19.82
N ALA A 353 -3.03 15.11 18.97
CA ALA A 353 -4.16 14.52 18.28
C ALA A 353 -5.06 13.68 19.19
N GLY A 354 -4.64 13.36 20.42
CA GLY A 354 -5.31 12.38 21.26
C GLY A 354 -5.30 10.96 20.69
N ALA A 355 -4.29 10.64 19.89
CA ALA A 355 -4.11 9.32 19.28
C ALA A 355 -3.17 8.46 20.15
N PRO A 356 -3.60 7.27 20.61
CA PRO A 356 -2.71 6.35 21.32
C PRO A 356 -1.53 5.93 20.44
N VAL A 357 -0.37 5.69 21.08
CA VAL A 357 0.85 5.27 20.39
C VAL A 357 1.55 4.16 21.16
N GLN A 358 2.13 3.21 20.40
CA GLN A 358 2.87 2.06 20.90
C GLN A 358 4.26 2.01 20.24
N GLY A 359 5.20 1.28 20.85
CA GLY A 359 6.50 0.99 20.26
C GLY A 359 6.60 -0.46 19.79
N TYR A 360 7.32 -0.67 18.69
CA TYR A 360 7.67 -1.99 18.16
C TYR A 360 9.17 -2.12 17.93
N ALA A 361 9.74 -3.22 18.36
CA ALA A 361 11.05 -3.68 17.95
C ALA A 361 10.98 -5.19 17.67
N ASN A 362 11.80 -5.67 16.76
CA ASN A 362 11.91 -7.10 16.53
C ASN A 362 12.56 -7.80 17.72
N ARG A 363 12.18 -9.03 18.00
CA ARG A 363 12.94 -9.90 18.91
C ARG A 363 14.39 -9.99 18.41
N SER A 364 15.36 -9.85 19.30
CA SER A 364 16.77 -9.61 18.95
C SER A 364 17.42 -10.70 18.09
N ASP A 365 16.89 -11.92 18.12
CA ASP A 365 17.35 -13.10 17.37
C ASP A 365 16.55 -13.35 16.07
N MET A 366 15.56 -12.49 15.76
CA MET A 366 14.76 -12.60 14.55
C MET A 366 15.06 -11.44 13.58
N PRO A 367 15.36 -11.74 12.31
CA PRO A 367 15.51 -10.68 11.31
C PRO A 367 14.15 -10.00 11.10
N GLY A 368 14.16 -8.68 11.17
CA GLY A 368 12.98 -7.88 10.80
C GLY A 368 12.84 -7.73 9.29
N GLY A 369 11.64 -7.40 8.85
CA GLY A 369 11.40 -6.84 7.52
C GLY A 369 12.07 -5.46 7.37
N SER A 370 11.93 -4.86 6.21
CA SER A 370 12.23 -3.44 5.96
C SER A 370 10.95 -2.77 5.46
N THR A 371 10.96 -1.45 5.40
CA THR A 371 9.86 -0.64 4.89
C THR A 371 10.32 0.26 3.77
N LEU A 372 9.37 0.83 3.06
CA LEU A 372 9.65 1.84 2.03
C LEU A 372 10.43 3.05 2.56
N GLY A 373 10.38 3.35 3.87
CA GLY A 373 11.02 4.51 4.50
C GLY A 373 12.53 4.52 4.33
N SER A 374 13.20 3.41 4.65
CA SER A 374 14.66 3.30 4.50
C SER A 374 15.12 3.48 3.05
N ILE A 375 14.30 3.08 2.08
CA ILE A 375 14.57 3.22 0.65
C ILE A 375 14.28 4.65 0.16
N ALA A 376 13.12 5.20 0.51
CA ALA A 376 12.71 6.56 0.14
C ALA A 376 13.72 7.61 0.63
N THR A 377 14.26 7.46 1.85
CA THR A 377 15.24 8.38 2.42
C THR A 377 16.61 8.33 1.72
N THR A 378 16.93 7.30 0.96
CA THR A 378 18.11 7.30 0.07
C THR A 378 17.94 8.23 -1.13
N LYS A 379 16.71 8.57 -1.51
CA LYS A 379 16.37 9.48 -2.62
C LYS A 379 16.05 10.89 -2.15
N VAL A 380 15.42 11.01 -0.98
CA VAL A 380 15.07 12.28 -0.34
C VAL A 380 15.52 12.20 1.12
N SER A 381 16.77 12.65 1.37
CA SER A 381 17.44 12.51 2.67
C SER A 381 16.89 13.52 3.68
N VAL A 382 15.80 13.19 4.34
CA VAL A 382 15.15 13.99 5.38
C VAL A 382 14.93 13.14 6.64
N PRO A 383 14.78 13.75 7.81
CA PRO A 383 14.37 13.02 9.01
C PRO A 383 13.06 12.28 8.79
N SER A 384 12.99 11.05 9.29
CA SER A 384 11.83 10.20 9.06
C SER A 384 11.51 9.31 10.26
N VAL A 385 10.24 8.93 10.36
CA VAL A 385 9.72 7.97 11.32
C VAL A 385 8.98 6.86 10.60
N ASP A 386 9.22 5.61 10.98
CA ASP A 386 8.45 4.47 10.52
C ASP A 386 7.33 4.16 11.51
N ILE A 387 6.12 4.15 11.00
CA ILE A 387 4.90 3.84 11.76
C ILE A 387 4.10 2.73 11.10
N GLY A 388 3.06 2.27 11.76
CA GLY A 388 2.09 1.35 11.17
C GLY A 388 0.93 1.07 12.11
N LEU A 389 0.04 0.18 11.68
CA LEU A 389 -1.03 -0.38 12.51
C LEU A 389 -0.67 -1.82 12.88
N ALA A 390 -0.96 -2.21 14.12
CA ALA A 390 -0.72 -3.58 14.56
C ALA A 390 -1.68 -4.53 13.83
N GLN A 391 -1.12 -5.60 13.23
CA GLN A 391 -1.94 -6.62 12.59
C GLN A 391 -1.41 -8.04 12.86
N LEU A 392 -2.29 -9.02 12.66
CA LEU A 392 -1.98 -10.45 12.66
C LEU A 392 -2.14 -11.01 11.25
N ALA A 393 -1.45 -12.11 10.99
CA ALA A 393 -1.49 -12.79 9.70
C ALA A 393 -1.09 -11.89 8.52
N MET A 394 -0.13 -10.97 8.73
CA MET A 394 0.46 -10.17 7.65
C MET A 394 0.86 -11.08 6.48
N HIS A 395 0.58 -10.64 5.24
CA HIS A 395 0.81 -11.40 4.00
C HIS A 395 -0.07 -12.67 3.82
N SER A 396 -1.11 -12.82 4.65
CA SER A 396 -2.20 -13.75 4.37
C SER A 396 -3.11 -13.20 3.26
N CYS A 397 -3.88 -14.04 2.62
CA CYS A 397 -4.90 -13.59 1.66
C CYS A 397 -6.03 -12.77 2.32
N VAL A 398 -6.19 -12.89 3.65
CA VAL A 398 -6.98 -12.03 4.53
C VAL A 398 -6.22 -11.84 5.84
N GLU A 399 -6.25 -10.64 6.38
CA GLU A 399 -5.43 -10.20 7.51
C GLU A 399 -6.32 -9.65 8.63
N THR A 400 -5.80 -9.62 9.85
CA THR A 400 -6.56 -9.19 11.02
C THR A 400 -5.92 -7.97 11.66
N ALA A 401 -6.71 -6.94 11.94
CA ALA A 401 -6.25 -5.72 12.65
C ALA A 401 -7.26 -5.28 13.72
N GLY A 402 -6.90 -4.27 14.50
CA GLY A 402 -7.79 -3.63 15.45
C GLY A 402 -8.78 -2.69 14.77
N ALA A 403 -10.05 -2.73 15.18
CA ALA A 403 -11.08 -1.88 14.59
C ALA A 403 -10.92 -0.38 14.94
N GLU A 404 -10.23 -0.06 16.05
CA GLU A 404 -10.03 1.31 16.55
C GLU A 404 -8.70 1.94 16.08
N ASP A 405 -7.75 1.14 15.60
CA ASP A 405 -6.40 1.60 15.26
C ASP A 405 -6.40 2.56 14.05
N LEU A 406 -7.31 2.35 13.11
CA LEU A 406 -7.47 3.23 11.96
C LEU A 406 -7.89 4.66 12.35
N ASP A 407 -8.80 4.79 13.32
CA ASP A 407 -9.20 6.10 13.84
C ASP A 407 -8.01 6.83 14.49
N ALA A 408 -7.16 6.11 15.20
CA ALA A 408 -5.94 6.66 15.80
C ALA A 408 -4.97 7.18 14.72
N LEU A 409 -4.76 6.41 13.65
CA LEU A 409 -3.93 6.82 12.52
C LEU A 409 -4.48 8.08 11.84
N VAL A 410 -5.78 8.11 11.52
CA VAL A 410 -6.40 9.28 10.88
C VAL A 410 -6.28 10.53 11.75
N LYS A 411 -6.51 10.44 13.07
CA LYS A 411 -6.31 11.55 14.01
C LYS A 411 -4.86 12.05 14.00
N ALA A 412 -3.90 11.15 14.14
CA ALA A 412 -2.48 11.49 14.11
C ALA A 412 -2.08 12.18 12.81
N MET A 413 -2.49 11.63 11.67
CA MET A 413 -2.14 12.17 10.36
C MET A 413 -2.87 13.48 10.04
N THR A 414 -4.10 13.67 10.50
CA THR A 414 -4.81 14.95 10.41
C THR A 414 -4.04 16.06 11.15
N CYS A 415 -3.56 15.77 12.35
CA CYS A 415 -2.73 16.68 13.12
C CYS A 415 -1.38 16.94 12.43
N TYR A 416 -0.68 15.88 11.99
CA TYR A 416 0.61 15.96 11.32
C TYR A 416 0.58 16.86 10.08
N TYR A 417 -0.32 16.59 9.14
CA TYR A 417 -0.42 17.37 7.90
C TYR A 417 -0.89 18.83 8.11
N GLY A 418 -1.47 19.14 9.27
CA GLY A 418 -1.85 20.49 9.67
C GLY A 418 -0.71 21.30 10.29
N LYS A 419 0.48 20.72 10.48
CA LYS A 419 1.62 21.39 11.11
C LYS A 419 2.42 22.26 10.15
N THR A 420 3.10 23.24 10.72
CA THR A 420 4.17 23.99 10.04
C THR A 420 5.47 23.67 10.75
N LEU A 421 6.31 22.87 10.08
CA LEU A 421 7.59 22.48 10.66
C LEU A 421 8.68 23.46 10.27
N THR A 422 9.45 23.91 11.24
CA THR A 422 10.65 24.73 11.03
C THR A 422 11.80 24.23 11.90
N ARG A 423 13.03 24.42 11.39
CA ARG A 423 14.27 24.05 12.10
C ARG A 423 15.21 25.23 12.22
N SER A 424 15.81 25.34 13.42
CA SER A 424 16.87 26.29 13.69
C SER A 424 17.98 25.58 14.46
N GLY A 425 19.05 25.19 13.78
CA GLY A 425 20.03 24.25 14.32
C GLY A 425 19.38 22.92 14.70
N GLU A 426 19.58 22.48 15.94
CA GLU A 426 18.98 21.25 16.48
C GLU A 426 17.52 21.43 16.97
N GLN A 427 17.05 22.67 17.07
CA GLN A 427 15.69 22.95 17.51
C GLN A 427 14.68 22.75 16.39
N ILE A 428 13.63 21.95 16.66
CA ILE A 428 12.50 21.74 15.76
C ILE A 428 11.26 22.37 16.40
N THR A 429 10.55 23.19 15.63
CA THR A 429 9.23 23.74 15.98
C THR A 429 8.18 23.20 15.02
N PHE A 430 6.99 22.77 15.52
CA PHE A 430 5.95 22.14 14.73
C PHE A 430 4.53 22.45 15.25
#